data_421ea60872c4a71faea5050a0cec823e
#
_entry.id   421ea60872c4a71faea5050a0cec823e
#
_cell.length_a   1.000
_cell.length_b   1.000
_cell.length_c   1.000
_cell.angle_alpha   90.00
_cell.angle_beta   90.00
_cell.angle_gamma   90.00
#
_symmetry.space_group_name_H-M   'P 1'
#
loop_
_entity.id
_entity.type
_entity.pdbx_description
1 polymer ?
#
loop_
_entity_poly.entity_id
_entity_poly.type
_entity_poly.pdbx_seq_one_letter_code
_entity_poly.pdbx_strand_id
1 'polypeptide(L)'
;VDIRKTFGGVLAVDKVSLSVRKGELLGIIGPNGSGKTTLVNLITGFVKPHSGRVIFKGSDITGKRPYRIAELGIARTFQLVKPFYQLPAFKNLIIPLYSPRVKRLRGGRYGERDDVAIDLLEEVGFERDSYVPYKVASSLPHGYLKRLELARCLALRSELLILDELFSGMSMSEVASTLPIIERLHEEGLTIIMVEHRLRELFRVADRVTVLNYGRKIADGSSGEVMESEAVKAAYLGTEAEG
;
A
#
# COMPACT_ATOMS: atom_id res chain seq x y z
N VAL A 1 -5.73 16.86 -3.22
CA VAL A 1 -6.09 18.20 -2.77
C VAL A 1 -7.61 18.30 -2.64
N ASP A 2 -8.12 18.59 -1.44
CA ASP A 2 -9.54 18.80 -1.08
C ASP A 2 -10.48 17.71 -1.60
N ILE A 3 -10.02 16.47 -1.52
CA ILE A 3 -10.75 15.35 -2.09
C ILE A 3 -11.97 15.03 -1.23
N ARG A 4 -13.12 14.83 -1.90
CA ARG A 4 -14.40 14.57 -1.22
C ARG A 4 -15.15 13.41 -1.84
N LYS A 5 -15.76 12.58 -0.99
CA LYS A 5 -16.58 11.44 -1.40
C LYS A 5 -17.70 11.16 -0.42
N THR A 6 -18.90 10.95 -0.95
CA THR A 6 -20.08 10.46 -0.19
C THR A 6 -20.59 9.17 -0.82
N PHE A 7 -21.18 8.31 -0.01
CA PHE A 7 -21.88 7.10 -0.43
C PHE A 7 -23.25 7.08 0.27
N GLY A 8 -24.36 7.04 -0.48
CA GLY A 8 -25.70 6.96 0.08
C GLY A 8 -26.01 7.98 1.20
N GLY A 9 -25.47 9.20 1.09
CA GLY A 9 -25.62 10.23 2.13
C GLY A 9 -24.51 10.23 3.21
N VAL A 10 -23.74 9.17 3.35
CA VAL A 10 -22.62 9.09 4.29
C VAL A 10 -21.39 9.77 3.69
N LEU A 11 -20.85 10.76 4.40
CA LEU A 11 -19.64 11.48 4.01
C LEU A 11 -18.40 10.68 4.42
N ALA A 12 -17.86 9.93 3.46
CA ALA A 12 -16.74 9.02 3.70
C ALA A 12 -15.37 9.71 3.68
N VAL A 13 -15.21 10.78 2.88
CA VAL A 13 -14.01 11.65 2.84
C VAL A 13 -14.48 13.08 2.61
N ASP A 14 -14.06 14.00 3.47
CA ASP A 14 -14.48 15.41 3.47
C ASP A 14 -13.29 16.36 3.35
N LYS A 15 -13.05 16.84 2.13
CA LYS A 15 -12.00 17.83 1.81
C LYS A 15 -10.61 17.45 2.35
N VAL A 16 -10.26 16.18 2.26
CA VAL A 16 -8.94 15.73 2.70
C VAL A 16 -7.87 16.19 1.70
N SER A 17 -6.89 16.93 2.24
CA SER A 17 -5.68 17.32 1.52
C SER A 17 -4.48 16.69 2.21
N LEU A 18 -3.67 15.94 1.45
CA LEU A 18 -2.39 15.41 1.89
C LEU A 18 -1.37 15.47 0.75
N SER A 19 -0.11 15.50 1.11
CA SER A 19 1.00 15.42 0.17
C SER A 19 1.96 14.34 0.64
N VAL A 20 2.65 13.70 -0.30
CA VAL A 20 3.71 12.73 -0.02
C VAL A 20 4.92 13.14 -0.82
N ARG A 21 6.07 13.25 -0.17
CA ARG A 21 7.34 13.60 -0.82
C ARG A 21 7.95 12.36 -1.46
N LYS A 22 8.78 12.56 -2.47
CA LYS A 22 9.53 11.44 -3.05
C LYS A 22 10.46 10.84 -1.99
N GLY A 23 10.43 9.52 -1.86
CA GLY A 23 11.20 8.77 -0.87
C GLY A 23 10.62 8.81 0.55
N GLU A 24 9.47 9.46 0.78
CA GLU A 24 8.81 9.50 2.08
C GLU A 24 7.98 8.23 2.34
N LEU A 25 8.01 7.73 3.57
CA LEU A 25 7.06 6.76 4.09
C LEU A 25 6.02 7.49 4.93
N LEU A 26 4.83 7.67 4.34
CA LEU A 26 3.69 8.28 5.01
C LEU A 26 2.78 7.21 5.62
N GLY A 27 2.63 7.23 6.94
CA GLY A 27 1.62 6.46 7.65
C GLY A 27 0.23 7.10 7.57
N ILE A 28 -0.81 6.32 7.35
CA ILE A 28 -2.20 6.77 7.48
C ILE A 28 -2.90 5.89 8.51
N ILE A 29 -3.35 6.51 9.60
CA ILE A 29 -4.04 5.84 10.69
C ILE A 29 -5.42 6.47 10.95
N GLY A 30 -6.18 5.84 11.82
CA GLY A 30 -7.49 6.30 12.25
C GLY A 30 -8.42 5.14 12.62
N PRO A 31 -9.52 5.39 13.35
CA PRO A 31 -10.50 4.38 13.71
C PRO A 31 -11.13 3.67 12.50
N ASN A 32 -11.84 2.58 12.75
CA ASN A 32 -12.65 1.93 11.72
C ASN A 32 -13.70 2.92 11.18
N GLY A 33 -13.92 2.91 9.86
CA GLY A 33 -14.84 3.86 9.24
C GLY A 33 -14.30 5.30 9.08
N SER A 34 -13.07 5.61 9.47
CA SER A 34 -12.50 6.96 9.36
C SER A 34 -12.25 7.43 7.91
N GLY A 35 -12.37 6.55 6.91
CA GLY A 35 -12.23 6.90 5.50
C GLY A 35 -10.91 6.49 4.85
N LYS A 36 -9.99 5.79 5.55
CA LYS A 36 -8.66 5.38 5.04
C LYS A 36 -8.75 4.60 3.72
N THR A 37 -9.49 3.50 3.71
CA THR A 37 -9.67 2.65 2.52
C THR A 37 -10.37 3.42 1.39
N THR A 38 -11.31 4.30 1.72
CA THR A 38 -11.95 5.17 0.72
C THR A 38 -10.94 6.14 0.10
N LEU A 39 -10.08 6.77 0.91
CA LEU A 39 -9.03 7.66 0.43
C LEU A 39 -8.05 6.91 -0.50
N VAL A 40 -7.61 5.72 -0.12
CA VAL A 40 -6.76 4.88 -0.98
C VAL A 40 -7.47 4.49 -2.28
N ASN A 41 -8.76 4.15 -2.23
CA ASN A 41 -9.56 3.85 -3.42
C ASN A 41 -9.70 5.08 -4.37
N LEU A 42 -9.79 6.27 -3.81
CA LEU A 42 -9.82 7.53 -4.59
C LEU A 42 -8.46 7.80 -5.27
N ILE A 43 -7.35 7.60 -4.57
CA ILE A 43 -5.99 7.75 -5.11
C ILE A 43 -5.73 6.74 -6.24
N THR A 44 -6.17 5.50 -6.06
CA THR A 44 -5.89 4.39 -6.97
C THR A 44 -6.95 4.20 -8.05
N GLY A 45 -7.98 5.09 -8.10
CA GLY A 45 -8.97 5.13 -9.18
C GLY A 45 -10.05 4.07 -9.12
N PHE A 46 -10.14 3.28 -8.03
CA PHE A 46 -11.24 2.33 -7.81
C PHE A 46 -12.56 3.05 -7.50
N VAL A 47 -12.47 4.26 -6.96
CA VAL A 47 -13.60 5.14 -6.68
C VAL A 47 -13.30 6.52 -7.28
N LYS A 48 -14.28 7.15 -7.91
CA LYS A 48 -14.18 8.54 -8.39
C LYS A 48 -14.58 9.50 -7.29
N PRO A 49 -13.83 10.59 -7.04
CA PRO A 49 -14.22 11.64 -6.12
C PRO A 49 -15.43 12.42 -6.65
N HIS A 50 -16.18 13.07 -5.76
CA HIS A 50 -17.20 14.05 -6.12
C HIS A 50 -16.58 15.43 -6.37
N SER A 51 -15.52 15.78 -5.63
CA SER A 51 -14.73 17.00 -5.84
C SER A 51 -13.30 16.78 -5.36
N GLY A 52 -12.44 17.76 -5.64
CA GLY A 52 -11.01 17.70 -5.35
C GLY A 52 -10.21 17.03 -6.45
N ARG A 53 -8.90 16.91 -6.26
CA ARG A 53 -7.97 16.40 -7.27
C ARG A 53 -6.92 15.48 -6.66
N VAL A 54 -6.51 14.48 -7.43
CA VAL A 54 -5.34 13.64 -7.16
C VAL A 54 -4.26 14.03 -8.18
N ILE A 55 -3.13 14.49 -7.68
CA ILE A 55 -2.00 14.93 -8.52
C ILE A 55 -0.83 13.97 -8.26
N PHE A 56 -0.27 13.39 -9.31
CA PHE A 56 0.91 12.54 -9.25
C PHE A 56 1.98 13.07 -10.20
N LYS A 57 3.16 13.44 -9.67
CA LYS A 57 4.28 14.01 -10.44
C LYS A 57 3.85 15.21 -11.30
N GLY A 58 3.05 16.10 -10.72
CA GLY A 58 2.52 17.29 -11.38
C GLY A 58 1.36 17.06 -12.35
N SER A 59 1.00 15.80 -12.63
CA SER A 59 -0.10 15.45 -13.53
C SER A 59 -1.38 15.14 -12.76
N ASP A 60 -2.52 15.65 -13.24
CA ASP A 60 -3.83 15.32 -12.71
C ASP A 60 -4.22 13.89 -13.15
N ILE A 61 -4.40 13.02 -12.16
CA ILE A 61 -4.81 11.62 -12.35
C ILE A 61 -6.22 11.34 -11.81
N THR A 62 -6.96 12.37 -11.44
CA THR A 62 -8.28 12.27 -10.82
C THR A 62 -9.24 11.44 -11.67
N GLY A 63 -9.81 10.41 -11.05
CA GLY A 63 -10.79 9.52 -11.70
C GLY A 63 -10.28 8.70 -12.88
N LYS A 64 -8.97 8.66 -13.12
CA LYS A 64 -8.39 7.69 -14.08
C LYS A 64 -8.67 6.26 -13.62
N ARG A 65 -8.77 5.34 -14.58
CA ARG A 65 -8.97 3.91 -14.29
C ARG A 65 -7.74 3.31 -13.59
N PRO A 66 -7.91 2.33 -12.69
CA PRO A 66 -6.80 1.75 -11.90
C PRO A 66 -5.61 1.29 -12.75
N TYR A 67 -5.84 0.63 -13.89
CA TYR A 67 -4.76 0.17 -14.76
C TYR A 67 -3.93 1.34 -15.33
N ARG A 68 -4.54 2.49 -15.62
CA ARG A 68 -3.82 3.70 -16.07
C ARG A 68 -2.98 4.28 -14.93
N ILE A 69 -3.48 4.24 -13.70
CA ILE A 69 -2.74 4.68 -12.51
C ILE A 69 -1.55 3.75 -12.25
N ALA A 70 -1.71 2.44 -12.40
CA ALA A 70 -0.61 1.49 -12.33
C ALA A 70 0.45 1.74 -13.42
N GLU A 71 0.04 2.05 -14.66
CA GLU A 71 0.96 2.42 -15.75
C GLU A 71 1.76 3.68 -15.45
N LEU A 72 1.23 4.61 -14.66
CA LEU A 72 1.95 5.81 -14.21
C LEU A 72 2.98 5.53 -13.12
N GLY A 73 2.87 4.41 -12.41
CA GLY A 73 3.83 3.98 -11.39
C GLY A 73 3.31 3.99 -9.97
N ILE A 74 1.99 3.93 -9.79
CA ILE A 74 1.36 3.74 -8.48
C ILE A 74 0.92 2.29 -8.37
N ALA A 75 1.49 1.53 -7.44
CA ALA A 75 1.06 0.18 -7.12
C ALA A 75 0.42 0.12 -5.72
N ARG A 76 -0.44 -0.86 -5.51
CA ARG A 76 -1.13 -1.06 -4.23
C ARG A 76 -1.23 -2.53 -3.90
N THR A 77 -1.00 -2.88 -2.61
CA THR A 77 -1.44 -4.15 -2.03
C THR A 77 -2.91 -4.05 -1.63
N PHE A 78 -3.58 -5.17 -1.50
CA PHE A 78 -4.98 -5.22 -1.09
C PHE A 78 -5.11 -5.95 0.24
N GLN A 79 -6.07 -5.53 1.06
CA GLN A 79 -6.40 -6.18 2.32
C GLN A 79 -6.68 -7.68 2.12
N LEU A 80 -7.48 -8.01 1.11
CA LEU A 80 -7.72 -9.40 0.68
C LEU A 80 -6.80 -9.73 -0.50
N VAL A 81 -5.82 -10.58 -0.25
CA VAL A 81 -4.89 -11.05 -1.28
C VAL A 81 -5.63 -11.84 -2.35
N LYS A 82 -5.40 -11.50 -3.62
CA LYS A 82 -6.00 -12.18 -4.78
C LYS A 82 -4.92 -12.58 -5.78
N PRO A 83 -4.08 -13.58 -5.46
CA PRO A 83 -3.12 -14.12 -6.41
C PRO A 83 -3.83 -15.01 -7.43
N PHE A 84 -3.11 -15.39 -8.46
CA PHE A 84 -3.52 -16.49 -9.33
C PHE A 84 -3.26 -17.81 -8.59
N TYR A 85 -4.22 -18.26 -7.83
CA TYR A 85 -4.10 -19.38 -6.87
C TYR A 85 -3.58 -20.66 -7.48
N GLN A 86 -3.90 -20.94 -8.74
CA GLN A 86 -3.49 -22.15 -9.46
C GLN A 86 -2.10 -22.04 -10.10
N LEU A 87 -1.47 -20.88 -10.05
CA LEU A 87 -0.14 -20.67 -10.57
C LEU A 87 0.91 -20.73 -9.45
N PRO A 88 2.13 -21.19 -9.75
CA PRO A 88 3.27 -21.04 -8.84
C PRO A 88 3.49 -19.58 -8.43
N ALA A 89 4.12 -19.36 -7.26
CA ALA A 89 4.37 -18.02 -6.75
C ALA A 89 5.08 -17.14 -7.79
N PHE A 90 6.21 -17.61 -8.34
CA PHE A 90 6.98 -16.83 -9.31
C PHE A 90 6.18 -16.53 -10.61
N LYS A 91 5.30 -17.42 -11.05
CA LYS A 91 4.44 -17.15 -12.21
C LYS A 91 3.38 -16.08 -11.96
N ASN A 92 3.06 -15.76 -10.71
CA ASN A 92 2.20 -14.64 -10.37
C ASN A 92 2.81 -13.27 -10.70
N LEU A 93 4.13 -13.19 -10.88
CA LEU A 93 4.83 -11.95 -11.24
C LEU A 93 4.89 -11.71 -12.76
N ILE A 94 4.53 -12.71 -13.56
CA ILE A 94 4.60 -12.61 -15.03
C ILE A 94 3.74 -11.45 -15.55
N ILE A 95 2.51 -11.33 -15.09
CA ILE A 95 1.60 -10.27 -15.57
C ILE A 95 2.17 -8.87 -15.34
N PRO A 96 2.58 -8.49 -14.10
CA PRO A 96 3.20 -7.18 -13.89
C PRO A 96 4.53 -7.01 -14.67
N LEU A 97 5.34 -8.06 -14.80
CA LEU A 97 6.59 -8.00 -15.58
C LEU A 97 6.35 -7.79 -17.08
N TYR A 98 5.19 -8.19 -17.60
CA TYR A 98 4.78 -7.96 -19.00
C TYR A 98 4.03 -6.66 -19.20
N SER A 99 3.81 -5.86 -18.15
CA SER A 99 3.05 -4.62 -18.25
C SER A 99 3.66 -3.62 -19.24
N PRO A 100 2.86 -2.76 -19.88
CA PRO A 100 3.38 -1.70 -20.77
C PRO A 100 4.38 -0.78 -20.07
N ARG A 101 4.21 -0.53 -18.77
CA ARG A 101 5.14 0.26 -17.96
C ARG A 101 6.53 -0.39 -17.92
N VAL A 102 6.61 -1.66 -17.52
CA VAL A 102 7.88 -2.37 -17.41
C VAL A 102 8.56 -2.49 -18.77
N LYS A 103 7.80 -2.73 -19.83
CA LYS A 103 8.30 -2.73 -21.21
C LYS A 103 9.00 -1.41 -21.56
N ARG A 104 8.39 -0.26 -21.28
CA ARG A 104 8.96 1.06 -21.54
C ARG A 104 10.25 1.30 -20.74
N LEU A 105 10.24 0.97 -19.44
CA LEU A 105 11.38 1.20 -18.55
C LEU A 105 12.62 0.36 -18.89
N ARG A 106 12.44 -0.84 -19.47
CA ARG A 106 13.52 -1.76 -19.83
C ARG A 106 13.97 -1.65 -21.30
N GLY A 107 13.45 -0.71 -22.07
CA GLY A 107 13.80 -0.56 -23.49
C GLY A 107 13.52 -1.80 -24.33
N GLY A 108 12.57 -2.64 -23.93
CA GLY A 108 12.22 -3.90 -24.61
C GLY A 108 13.19 -5.07 -24.40
N ARG A 109 14.30 -4.88 -23.71
CA ARG A 109 15.21 -5.97 -23.33
C ARG A 109 14.72 -6.68 -22.07
N TYR A 110 14.44 -7.97 -22.21
CA TYR A 110 14.04 -8.85 -21.11
C TYR A 110 15.16 -9.85 -20.89
N GLY A 111 15.73 -9.90 -19.67
CA GLY A 111 16.36 -11.10 -19.16
C GLY A 111 15.33 -12.24 -19.07
N GLU A 112 15.74 -13.43 -18.74
CA GLU A 112 14.80 -14.50 -18.46
C GLU A 112 13.86 -14.05 -17.33
N ARG A 113 12.57 -13.96 -17.64
CA ARG A 113 11.58 -13.34 -16.74
C ARG A 113 11.34 -14.16 -15.49
N ASP A 114 11.57 -15.45 -15.59
CA ASP A 114 11.46 -16.37 -14.47
C ASP A 114 12.55 -16.06 -13.43
N ASP A 115 13.79 -15.77 -13.87
CA ASP A 115 14.88 -15.37 -12.97
C ASP A 115 14.56 -14.03 -12.27
N VAL A 116 14.08 -13.04 -13.03
CA VAL A 116 13.65 -11.76 -12.45
C VAL A 116 12.49 -11.94 -11.45
N ALA A 117 11.58 -12.86 -11.72
CA ALA A 117 10.51 -13.18 -10.80
C ALA A 117 11.02 -13.83 -9.50
N ILE A 118 12.00 -14.73 -9.62
CA ILE A 118 12.65 -15.37 -8.45
C ILE A 118 13.41 -14.32 -7.64
N ASP A 119 14.19 -13.42 -8.29
CA ASP A 119 14.90 -12.33 -7.61
C ASP A 119 13.94 -11.44 -6.81
N LEU A 120 12.82 -11.06 -7.42
CA LEU A 120 11.79 -10.25 -6.74
C LEU A 120 11.10 -10.99 -5.58
N LEU A 121 10.94 -12.30 -5.68
CA LEU A 121 10.42 -13.11 -4.57
C LEU A 121 11.44 -13.17 -3.43
N GLU A 122 12.73 -13.31 -3.74
CA GLU A 122 13.81 -13.27 -2.76
C GLU A 122 13.86 -11.91 -2.04
N GLU A 123 13.70 -10.80 -2.77
CA GLU A 123 13.61 -9.45 -2.19
C GLU A 123 12.52 -9.33 -1.12
N VAL A 124 11.43 -10.07 -1.24
CA VAL A 124 10.34 -10.07 -0.26
C VAL A 124 10.38 -11.26 0.71
N GLY A 125 11.51 -11.97 0.80
CA GLY A 125 11.78 -13.00 1.81
C GLY A 125 11.26 -14.39 1.45
N PHE A 126 11.22 -14.74 0.17
CA PHE A 126 11.14 -16.14 -0.25
C PHE A 126 12.56 -16.70 -0.31
N GLU A 127 12.74 -17.88 0.22
CA GLU A 127 14.04 -18.57 0.18
C GLU A 127 14.31 -19.09 -1.25
N ARG A 128 15.34 -18.55 -1.92
CA ARG A 128 15.67 -18.87 -3.32
C ARG A 128 15.92 -20.36 -3.53
N ASP A 129 16.67 -20.96 -2.64
CA ASP A 129 17.11 -22.37 -2.74
C ASP A 129 16.04 -23.35 -2.22
N SER A 130 14.84 -22.87 -1.90
CA SER A 130 13.72 -23.70 -1.46
C SER A 130 12.74 -23.97 -2.60
N TYR A 131 11.82 -24.90 -2.36
CA TYR A 131 10.71 -25.15 -3.29
C TYR A 131 9.57 -24.14 -3.17
N VAL A 132 9.64 -23.19 -2.21
CA VAL A 132 8.53 -22.24 -1.91
C VAL A 132 8.18 -21.35 -3.11
N PRO A 133 9.13 -20.76 -3.86
CA PRO A 133 8.82 -19.99 -5.06
C PRO A 133 8.06 -20.75 -6.13
N TYR A 134 8.23 -22.06 -6.18
CA TYR A 134 7.64 -22.95 -7.19
C TYR A 134 6.31 -23.56 -6.76
N LYS A 135 5.92 -23.44 -5.50
CA LYS A 135 4.62 -23.91 -5.02
C LYS A 135 3.48 -23.07 -5.60
N VAL A 136 2.35 -23.73 -5.86
CA VAL A 136 1.11 -23.03 -6.25
C VAL A 136 0.67 -22.11 -5.13
N ALA A 137 0.21 -20.91 -5.51
CA ALA A 137 -0.12 -19.87 -4.53
C ALA A 137 -1.19 -20.32 -3.53
N SER A 138 -2.10 -21.21 -3.92
CA SER A 138 -3.12 -21.77 -3.02
C SER A 138 -2.58 -22.58 -1.84
N SER A 139 -1.34 -23.07 -1.94
CA SER A 139 -0.69 -23.87 -0.88
C SER A 139 0.22 -23.04 0.03
N LEU A 140 0.35 -21.74 -0.22
CA LEU A 140 1.22 -20.86 0.55
C LEU A 140 0.55 -20.41 1.87
N PRO A 141 1.28 -20.34 2.98
CA PRO A 141 0.83 -19.67 4.19
C PRO A 141 0.47 -18.21 3.94
N HIS A 142 -0.38 -17.63 4.81
CA HIS A 142 -0.91 -16.27 4.63
C HIS A 142 0.17 -15.20 4.52
N GLY A 143 1.22 -15.27 5.34
CA GLY A 143 2.35 -14.34 5.28
C GLY A 143 3.09 -14.36 3.94
N TYR A 144 3.26 -15.54 3.34
CA TYR A 144 3.83 -15.66 1.99
C TYR A 144 2.91 -15.09 0.92
N LEU A 145 1.59 -15.24 1.06
CA LEU A 145 0.63 -14.62 0.12
C LEU A 145 0.70 -13.10 0.18
N LYS A 146 0.84 -12.49 1.36
CA LYS A 146 1.03 -11.05 1.54
C LYS A 146 2.34 -10.56 0.92
N ARG A 147 3.44 -11.29 1.13
CA ARG A 147 4.74 -10.99 0.49
C ARG A 147 4.70 -11.18 -1.02
N LEU A 148 3.97 -12.18 -1.52
CA LEU A 148 3.75 -12.37 -2.96
C LEU A 148 3.04 -11.16 -3.58
N GLU A 149 2.06 -10.59 -2.90
CA GLU A 149 1.37 -9.39 -3.36
C GLU A 149 2.31 -8.16 -3.38
N LEU A 150 3.16 -8.02 -2.36
CA LEU A 150 4.22 -7.02 -2.35
C LEU A 150 5.17 -7.19 -3.55
N ALA A 151 5.64 -8.42 -3.80
CA ALA A 151 6.50 -8.72 -4.97
C ALA A 151 5.82 -8.36 -6.31
N ARG A 152 4.51 -8.58 -6.44
CA ARG A 152 3.74 -8.18 -7.63
C ARG A 152 3.72 -6.65 -7.82
N CYS A 153 3.66 -5.89 -6.73
CA CYS A 153 3.77 -4.43 -6.77
C CYS A 153 5.18 -3.98 -7.18
N LEU A 154 6.23 -4.61 -6.64
CA LEU A 154 7.62 -4.33 -7.02
C LEU A 154 7.91 -4.68 -8.48
N ALA A 155 7.33 -5.78 -8.99
CA ALA A 155 7.44 -6.19 -10.38
C ALA A 155 6.90 -5.14 -11.37
N LEU A 156 5.98 -4.27 -10.96
CA LEU A 156 5.50 -3.11 -11.74
C LEU A 156 6.51 -1.96 -11.82
N ARG A 157 7.65 -2.03 -11.09
CA ARG A 157 8.59 -0.93 -10.95
C ARG A 157 7.88 0.36 -10.51
N SER A 158 7.05 0.24 -9.49
CA SER A 158 6.28 1.36 -8.94
C SER A 158 7.21 2.43 -8.35
N GLU A 159 6.77 3.69 -8.46
CA GLU A 159 7.43 4.84 -7.84
C GLU A 159 6.72 5.26 -6.55
N LEU A 160 5.44 4.90 -6.43
CA LEU A 160 4.64 5.00 -5.22
C LEU A 160 4.02 3.65 -4.93
N LEU A 161 4.32 3.11 -3.77
CA LEU A 161 3.75 1.88 -3.25
C LEU A 161 2.73 2.22 -2.14
N ILE A 162 1.52 1.73 -2.28
CA ILE A 162 0.47 1.88 -1.25
C ILE A 162 0.28 0.51 -0.59
N LEU A 163 0.63 0.41 0.68
CA LEU A 163 0.43 -0.77 1.52
C LEU A 163 -0.86 -0.60 2.31
N ASP A 164 -1.90 -1.33 1.93
CA ASP A 164 -3.21 -1.23 2.54
C ASP A 164 -3.45 -2.44 3.46
N GLU A 165 -3.24 -2.24 4.76
CA GLU A 165 -3.34 -3.24 5.82
C GLU A 165 -2.51 -4.51 5.51
N LEU A 166 -1.25 -4.31 5.13
CA LEU A 166 -0.36 -5.42 4.76
C LEU A 166 -0.25 -6.46 5.89
N PHE A 167 -0.16 -5.99 7.13
CA PHE A 167 0.02 -6.86 8.32
C PHE A 167 -1.28 -7.48 8.82
N SER A 168 -2.42 -7.19 8.20
CA SER A 168 -3.69 -7.80 8.59
C SER A 168 -3.66 -9.32 8.42
N GLY A 169 -4.00 -10.06 9.50
CA GLY A 169 -3.99 -11.53 9.53
C GLY A 169 -2.60 -12.17 9.66
N MET A 170 -1.52 -11.39 9.72
CA MET A 170 -0.17 -11.92 9.99
C MET A 170 0.06 -12.15 11.48
N SER A 171 0.75 -13.23 11.80
CA SER A 171 1.33 -13.47 13.13
C SER A 171 2.43 -12.45 13.47
N MET A 172 2.80 -12.33 14.74
CA MET A 172 3.89 -11.43 15.15
C MET A 172 5.23 -11.80 14.51
N SER A 173 5.52 -13.10 14.31
CA SER A 173 6.73 -13.56 13.65
C SER A 173 6.75 -13.20 12.14
N GLU A 174 5.61 -13.31 11.46
CA GLU A 174 5.49 -12.91 10.05
C GLU A 174 5.64 -11.39 9.89
N VAL A 175 5.07 -10.59 10.79
CA VAL A 175 5.28 -9.14 10.81
C VAL A 175 6.75 -8.81 11.07
N ALA A 176 7.37 -9.43 12.07
CA ALA A 176 8.80 -9.22 12.40
C ALA A 176 9.73 -9.55 11.24
N SER A 177 9.37 -10.52 10.37
CA SER A 177 10.13 -10.86 9.17
C SER A 177 9.80 -10.00 7.94
N THR A 178 8.64 -9.34 7.92
CA THR A 178 8.20 -8.51 6.77
C THR A 178 8.55 -7.03 6.96
N LEU A 179 8.54 -6.52 8.19
CA LEU A 179 8.83 -5.12 8.48
C LEU A 179 10.22 -4.68 7.99
N PRO A 180 11.32 -5.46 8.20
CA PRO A 180 12.64 -5.11 7.66
C PRO A 180 12.68 -5.00 6.12
N ILE A 181 11.80 -5.71 5.43
CA ILE A 181 11.68 -5.58 3.96
C ILE A 181 11.14 -4.19 3.60
N ILE A 182 10.12 -3.72 4.33
CA ILE A 182 9.56 -2.37 4.13
C ILE A 182 10.59 -1.29 4.47
N GLU A 183 11.33 -1.46 5.60
CA GLU A 183 12.42 -0.56 6.00
C GLU A 183 13.45 -0.44 4.87
N ARG A 184 13.95 -1.56 4.36
CA ARG A 184 14.92 -1.57 3.26
C ARG A 184 14.38 -0.89 1.99
N LEU A 185 13.16 -1.20 1.56
CA LEU A 185 12.56 -0.56 0.38
C LEU A 185 12.44 0.96 0.54
N HIS A 186 12.13 1.43 1.75
CA HIS A 186 12.10 2.85 2.08
C HIS A 186 13.51 3.47 2.05
N GLU A 187 14.50 2.83 2.67
CA GLU A 187 15.91 3.26 2.66
C GLU A 187 16.49 3.31 1.22
N GLU A 188 16.05 2.44 0.32
CA GLU A 188 16.36 2.46 -1.11
C GLU A 188 15.66 3.60 -1.87
N GLY A 189 14.85 4.42 -1.18
CA GLY A 189 14.21 5.62 -1.70
C GLY A 189 12.84 5.39 -2.35
N LEU A 190 12.21 4.23 -2.14
CA LEU A 190 10.85 4.00 -2.59
C LEU A 190 9.88 4.88 -1.79
N THR A 191 8.98 5.58 -2.49
CA THR A 191 7.91 6.34 -1.83
C THR A 191 6.81 5.38 -1.41
N ILE A 192 6.40 5.44 -0.13
CA ILE A 192 5.44 4.50 0.44
C ILE A 192 4.31 5.25 1.15
N ILE A 193 3.07 4.85 0.92
CA ILE A 193 1.93 5.17 1.79
C ILE A 193 1.55 3.86 2.49
N MET A 194 1.53 3.87 3.81
CA MET A 194 1.21 2.70 4.61
C MET A 194 -0.02 2.95 5.47
N VAL A 195 -1.10 2.21 5.21
CA VAL A 195 -2.32 2.22 6.02
C VAL A 195 -2.29 1.02 6.93
N GLU A 196 -2.26 1.24 8.24
CA GLU A 196 -2.14 0.16 9.22
C GLU A 196 -2.91 0.44 10.51
N HIS A 197 -3.26 -0.64 11.21
CA HIS A 197 -3.82 -0.61 12.55
C HIS A 197 -2.79 -0.95 13.63
N ARG A 198 -1.66 -1.55 13.24
CA ARG A 198 -0.53 -1.86 14.12
C ARG A 198 0.36 -0.63 14.26
N LEU A 199 -0.01 0.25 15.19
CA LEU A 199 0.61 1.56 15.35
C LEU A 199 2.11 1.45 15.67
N ARG A 200 2.50 0.48 16.51
CA ARG A 200 3.90 0.30 16.92
C ARG A 200 4.82 0.03 15.73
N GLU A 201 4.40 -0.86 14.86
CA GLU A 201 5.14 -1.25 13.67
C GLU A 201 5.18 -0.10 12.65
N LEU A 202 4.05 0.59 12.47
CA LEU A 202 3.98 1.74 11.57
C LEU A 202 4.88 2.88 12.04
N PHE A 203 4.82 3.24 13.33
CA PHE A 203 5.60 4.35 13.90
C PHE A 203 7.11 4.10 13.89
N ARG A 204 7.53 2.85 13.79
CA ARG A 204 8.94 2.49 13.65
C ARG A 204 9.50 2.89 12.28
N VAL A 205 8.68 2.88 11.23
CA VAL A 205 9.13 3.04 9.84
C VAL A 205 8.65 4.34 9.20
N ALA A 206 7.60 4.97 9.72
CA ALA A 206 7.00 6.15 9.12
C ALA A 206 7.78 7.43 9.43
N ASP A 207 8.11 8.20 8.39
CA ASP A 207 8.67 9.55 8.54
C ASP A 207 7.63 10.53 9.08
N ARG A 208 6.38 10.34 8.67
CA ARG A 208 5.25 11.18 9.01
C ARG A 208 3.96 10.36 9.05
N VAL A 209 3.04 10.78 9.89
CA VAL A 209 1.76 10.12 10.09
C VAL A 209 0.62 11.12 9.91
N THR A 210 -0.37 10.73 9.11
CA THR A 210 -1.64 11.44 8.95
C THR A 210 -2.74 10.66 9.65
N VAL A 211 -3.54 11.32 10.46
CA VAL A 211 -4.69 10.72 11.16
C VAL A 211 -5.99 11.15 10.52
N LEU A 212 -6.81 10.17 10.16
CA LEU A 212 -8.16 10.38 9.67
C LEU A 212 -9.18 10.01 10.76
N ASN A 213 -10.22 10.84 10.90
CA ASN A 213 -11.40 10.55 11.71
C ASN A 213 -12.65 11.12 11.04
N TYR A 214 -13.71 10.33 10.93
CA TYR A 214 -14.97 10.68 10.25
C TYR A 214 -14.75 11.37 8.89
N GLY A 215 -13.86 10.82 8.07
CA GLY A 215 -13.54 11.33 6.74
C GLY A 215 -12.69 12.61 6.70
N ARG A 216 -12.20 13.11 7.82
CA ARG A 216 -11.39 14.34 7.92
C ARG A 216 -9.98 14.03 8.43
N LYS A 217 -9.03 14.83 7.99
CA LYS A 217 -7.68 14.82 8.55
C LYS A 217 -7.69 15.62 9.85
N ILE A 218 -7.39 14.96 10.97
CA ILE A 218 -7.38 15.57 12.31
C ILE A 218 -5.98 15.86 12.85
N ALA A 219 -4.95 15.15 12.33
CA ALA A 219 -3.56 15.39 12.66
C ALA A 219 -2.65 14.99 11.50
N ASP A 220 -1.45 15.59 11.45
CA ASP A 220 -0.44 15.33 10.42
C ASP A 220 0.92 15.79 10.96
N GLY A 221 1.83 14.88 11.25
CA GLY A 221 3.13 15.17 11.86
C GLY A 221 3.95 13.91 12.13
N SER A 222 5.00 14.03 12.90
CA SER A 222 5.77 12.91 13.41
C SER A 222 4.90 11.99 14.29
N SER A 223 5.33 10.73 14.48
CA SER A 223 4.61 9.78 15.34
C SER A 223 4.41 10.33 16.78
N GLY A 224 5.42 11.02 17.33
CA GLY A 224 5.34 11.66 18.65
C GLY A 224 4.29 12.78 18.71
N GLU A 225 4.33 13.73 17.76
CA GLU A 225 3.37 14.82 17.67
C GLU A 225 1.92 14.31 17.53
N VAL A 226 1.73 13.29 16.72
CA VAL A 226 0.42 12.69 16.50
C VAL A 226 -0.11 12.01 17.76
N MET A 227 0.73 11.30 18.51
CA MET A 227 0.34 10.62 19.75
C MET A 227 0.04 11.59 20.91
N GLU A 228 0.63 12.77 20.92
CA GLU A 228 0.36 13.81 21.89
C GLU A 228 -0.91 14.62 21.60
N SER A 229 -1.41 14.56 20.36
CA SER A 229 -2.59 15.32 19.94
C SER A 229 -3.86 14.90 20.68
N GLU A 230 -4.48 15.84 21.37
CA GLU A 230 -5.76 15.61 22.09
C GLU A 230 -6.88 15.18 21.15
N ALA A 231 -6.92 15.69 19.92
CA ALA A 231 -7.88 15.27 18.91
C ALA A 231 -7.71 13.79 18.51
N VAL A 232 -6.46 13.31 18.47
CA VAL A 232 -6.16 11.91 18.18
C VAL A 232 -6.52 11.02 19.36
N LYS A 233 -6.13 11.40 20.59
CA LYS A 233 -6.52 10.68 21.81
C LYS A 233 -8.03 10.53 21.92
N ALA A 234 -8.77 11.62 21.73
CA ALA A 234 -10.24 11.62 21.77
C ALA A 234 -10.84 10.70 20.68
N ALA A 235 -10.27 10.68 19.47
CA ALA A 235 -10.75 9.84 18.37
C ALA A 235 -10.58 8.34 18.65
N TYR A 236 -9.54 7.95 19.37
CA TYR A 236 -9.29 6.54 19.73
C TYR A 236 -10.00 6.12 21.03
N LEU A 237 -10.04 6.98 22.05
CA LEU A 237 -10.74 6.70 23.31
C LEU A 237 -12.28 6.69 23.16
N GLY A 238 -12.82 7.52 22.25
CA GLY A 238 -14.25 7.54 21.96
C GLY A 238 -14.79 6.27 21.31
N THR A 239 -13.93 5.47 20.70
CA THR A 239 -14.31 4.19 20.07
C THR A 239 -14.34 3.00 21.06
N GLU A 240 -13.69 3.11 22.21
CA GLU A 240 -13.74 2.08 23.27
C GLU A 240 -15.02 2.16 24.13
N ALA A 241 -15.76 3.28 24.07
CA ALA A 241 -17.00 3.47 24.84
C ALA A 241 -18.28 2.96 24.13
N GLU A 242 -18.18 2.54 22.87
CA GLU A 242 -19.31 2.07 22.04
C GLU A 242 -19.22 0.57 21.67
N GLY A 243 -18.29 -0.20 22.28
CA GLY A 243 -18.07 -1.64 22.02
C GLY A 243 -18.62 -2.58 23.08
#